data_94a445678cbec12ef33ebba9f02450a3
#
_entry.id   94a445678cbec12ef33ebba9f02450a3
#
_cell.length_a   1.000
_cell.length_b   1.000
_cell.length_c   1.000
_cell.angle_alpha   90.00
_cell.angle_beta   90.00
_cell.angle_gamma   90.00
#
_symmetry.space_group_name_H-M   'P 1'
#
loop_
_entity.id
_entity.type
_entity.pdbx_description
1 polymer ?
#
loop_
_entity_poly.entity_id
_entity_poly.type
_entity_poly.pdbx_seq_one_letter_code
_entity_poly.pdbx_strand_id
1 'polypeptide(L)'
;MTTTTPDLPSRRAAPKQVINPALRPFLPYLICIGGFLLAWQILSLLLGVGRLPGPVNVVRDTWDPYISQPFFDEGGTSKGLGWQILISLQRVALGYGLAAVAGVAIGGVLGLNRFIGKGLDPVIQVLRTVPPLAWFPISLMVFQDANSSAIFVIFITAIWPIIINTAVGIREIPQDYTNVARVLRLRKGEYIRNIVIPATVPYVFTGLRISVGLAWLAIVAAEMLKADGGIGYFIWDAYNAGGDSSSSQIMLAILYVGMVGLALDRLVAWLGRVVARGGR
;
A
#
# COMPACT_ATOMS: atom_id res chain seq x y z
N MET A 1 -43.38 45.33 53.67
CA MET A 1 -42.05 44.87 53.17
C MET A 1 -42.25 44.02 51.95
N THR A 2 -42.15 44.63 50.77
CA THR A 2 -42.27 44.00 49.48
C THR A 2 -40.86 43.59 48.98
N THR A 3 -40.60 42.33 48.96
CA THR A 3 -39.30 41.79 48.44
C THR A 3 -39.42 41.67 46.90
N THR A 4 -38.72 42.53 46.21
CA THR A 4 -38.48 42.47 44.75
C THR A 4 -37.43 41.40 44.47
N THR A 5 -37.81 40.34 43.74
CA THR A 5 -36.88 39.34 43.17
C THR A 5 -36.13 39.98 41.98
N PRO A 6 -34.81 39.82 41.85
CA PRO A 6 -34.08 40.29 40.68
C PRO A 6 -34.37 39.42 39.47
N ASP A 7 -34.69 40.04 38.34
CA ASP A 7 -34.80 39.42 37.03
C ASP A 7 -33.44 38.83 36.59
N LEU A 8 -33.40 37.53 36.38
CA LEU A 8 -32.25 36.84 35.78
C LEU A 8 -32.18 37.15 34.26
N PRO A 9 -31.01 37.49 33.74
CA PRO A 9 -30.85 37.79 32.33
C PRO A 9 -31.18 36.57 31.46
N SER A 10 -32.08 36.77 30.49
CA SER A 10 -32.49 35.79 29.50
C SER A 10 -31.28 35.14 28.80
N ARG A 11 -31.11 33.83 28.90
CA ARG A 11 -30.13 33.08 28.12
C ARG A 11 -30.30 33.39 26.65
N ARG A 12 -29.35 34.11 26.06
CA ARG A 12 -29.24 34.28 24.62
C ARG A 12 -29.21 32.92 23.99
N ALA A 13 -30.20 32.62 23.13
CA ALA A 13 -30.23 31.39 22.34
C ALA A 13 -28.95 31.31 21.49
N ALA A 14 -28.22 30.22 21.65
CA ALA A 14 -27.05 29.94 20.83
C ALA A 14 -27.46 29.92 19.34
N PRO A 15 -26.65 30.48 18.44
CA PRO A 15 -26.99 30.49 17.01
C PRO A 15 -27.23 29.07 16.51
N LYS A 16 -28.39 28.83 15.90
CA LYS A 16 -28.74 27.56 15.24
C LYS A 16 -27.63 27.25 14.23
N GLN A 17 -26.87 26.19 14.48
CA GLN A 17 -25.86 25.72 13.53
C GLN A 17 -26.55 25.30 12.24
N VAL A 18 -26.28 26.04 11.19
CA VAL A 18 -26.88 25.92 9.83
C VAL A 18 -26.36 24.67 9.08
N ILE A 19 -25.48 23.89 9.66
CA ILE A 19 -24.88 22.70 8.99
C ILE A 19 -25.77 21.48 9.23
N ASN A 20 -26.27 20.91 8.13
CA ASN A 20 -27.05 19.68 8.12
C ASN A 20 -26.31 18.57 8.90
N PRO A 21 -26.90 17.95 9.93
CA PRO A 21 -26.24 16.97 10.79
C PRO A 21 -25.70 15.75 10.01
N ALA A 22 -26.26 15.41 8.85
CA ALA A 22 -25.80 14.36 7.96
C ALA A 22 -24.44 14.67 7.28
N LEU A 23 -24.09 15.95 7.12
CA LEU A 23 -22.83 16.38 6.48
C LEU A 23 -21.67 16.55 7.48
N ARG A 24 -21.95 16.65 8.78
CA ARG A 24 -20.93 16.84 9.82
C ARG A 24 -19.76 15.86 9.77
N PRO A 25 -19.97 14.52 9.60
CA PRO A 25 -18.84 13.58 9.57
C PRO A 25 -17.96 13.73 8.32
N PHE A 26 -18.50 14.26 7.21
CA PHE A 26 -17.76 14.43 5.94
C PHE A 26 -17.09 15.79 5.82
N LEU A 27 -17.49 16.78 6.63
CA LEU A 27 -16.98 18.15 6.56
C LEU A 27 -15.45 18.27 6.73
N PRO A 28 -14.79 17.56 7.68
CA PRO A 28 -13.34 17.59 7.79
C PRO A 28 -12.63 17.07 6.53
N TYR A 29 -13.17 16.00 5.93
CA TYR A 29 -12.60 15.43 4.70
C TYR A 29 -12.74 16.41 3.52
N LEU A 30 -13.90 17.03 3.36
CA LEU A 30 -14.15 18.02 2.30
C LEU A 30 -13.24 19.25 2.46
N ILE A 31 -13.10 19.76 3.68
CA ILE A 31 -12.22 20.92 3.95
C ILE A 31 -10.75 20.56 3.68
N CYS A 32 -10.28 19.42 4.18
CA CYS A 32 -8.88 19.02 4.01
C CYS A 32 -8.55 18.70 2.53
N ILE A 33 -9.41 17.94 1.84
CA ILE A 33 -9.22 17.61 0.42
C ILE A 33 -9.34 18.87 -0.43
N GLY A 34 -10.37 19.69 -0.21
CA GLY A 34 -10.56 20.95 -0.91
C GLY A 34 -9.40 21.92 -0.68
N GLY A 35 -8.93 22.05 0.56
CA GLY A 35 -7.76 22.85 0.92
C GLY A 35 -6.48 22.35 0.24
N PHE A 36 -6.27 21.04 0.19
CA PHE A 36 -5.15 20.44 -0.54
C PHE A 36 -5.20 20.73 -2.04
N LEU A 37 -6.37 20.55 -2.68
CA LEU A 37 -6.54 20.81 -4.11
C LEU A 37 -6.36 22.31 -4.43
N LEU A 38 -6.85 23.20 -3.57
CA LEU A 38 -6.64 24.64 -3.70
C LEU A 38 -5.16 25.02 -3.55
N ALA A 39 -4.47 24.47 -2.56
CA ALA A 39 -3.04 24.71 -2.38
C ALA A 39 -2.23 24.23 -3.58
N TRP A 40 -2.56 23.04 -4.12
CA TRP A 40 -1.95 22.54 -5.35
C TRP A 40 -2.24 23.44 -6.54
N GLN A 41 -3.49 23.91 -6.72
CA GLN A 41 -3.83 24.84 -7.81
C GLN A 41 -3.08 26.17 -7.69
N ILE A 42 -2.97 26.73 -6.49
CA ILE A 42 -2.20 27.97 -6.24
C ILE A 42 -0.72 27.75 -6.58
N LEU A 43 -0.13 26.65 -6.13
CA LEU A 43 1.26 26.31 -6.41
C LEU A 43 1.51 26.16 -7.92
N SER A 44 0.59 25.54 -8.65
CA SER A 44 0.61 25.42 -10.10
C SER A 44 0.66 26.80 -10.78
N LEU A 45 -0.18 27.73 -10.33
CA LEU A 45 -0.21 29.10 -10.87
C LEU A 45 1.07 29.87 -10.58
N LEU A 46 1.68 29.67 -9.41
CA LEU A 46 2.92 30.33 -9.02
C LEU A 46 4.16 29.81 -9.78
N LEU A 47 4.25 28.50 -9.98
CA LEU A 47 5.39 27.85 -10.65
C LEU A 47 5.27 27.84 -12.17
N GLY A 48 4.10 28.10 -12.72
CA GLY A 48 3.75 28.00 -14.13
C GLY A 48 3.23 26.61 -14.51
N VAL A 49 2.13 26.60 -15.25
CA VAL A 49 1.36 25.39 -15.62
C VAL A 49 2.21 24.37 -16.39
N GLY A 50 3.18 24.83 -17.21
CA GLY A 50 4.08 23.93 -17.95
C GLY A 50 5.07 23.16 -17.06
N ARG A 51 5.36 23.65 -15.83
CA ARG A 51 6.26 22.97 -14.88
C ARG A 51 5.49 22.07 -13.91
N LEU A 52 4.36 22.57 -13.41
CA LEU A 52 3.52 21.83 -12.47
C LEU A 52 2.05 22.05 -12.86
N PRO A 53 1.40 21.15 -13.60
CA PRO A 53 0.00 21.28 -13.93
C PRO A 53 -0.88 21.21 -12.68
N GLY A 54 -1.87 22.11 -12.59
CA GLY A 54 -2.86 22.07 -11.52
C GLY A 54 -3.93 21.00 -11.75
N PRO A 55 -4.76 20.70 -10.75
CA PRO A 55 -5.81 19.69 -10.87
C PRO A 55 -6.71 19.86 -12.09
N VAL A 56 -7.09 21.11 -12.40
CA VAL A 56 -7.94 21.42 -13.55
C VAL A 56 -7.23 21.12 -14.88
N ASN A 57 -5.94 21.47 -14.97
CA ASN A 57 -5.14 21.21 -16.17
C ASN A 57 -4.93 19.70 -16.36
N VAL A 58 -4.62 18.96 -15.29
CA VAL A 58 -4.48 17.50 -15.36
C VAL A 58 -5.72 16.87 -15.96
N VAL A 59 -6.92 17.19 -15.44
CA VAL A 59 -8.17 16.62 -15.98
C VAL A 59 -8.40 17.05 -17.43
N ARG A 60 -8.20 18.32 -17.76
CA ARG A 60 -8.42 18.85 -19.10
C ARG A 60 -7.50 18.22 -20.14
N ASP A 61 -6.20 18.17 -19.85
CA ASP A 61 -5.16 17.74 -20.79
C ASP A 61 -5.12 16.22 -20.98
N THR A 62 -5.70 15.47 -20.03
CA THR A 62 -5.69 13.99 -20.04
C THR A 62 -7.08 13.39 -20.19
N TRP A 63 -8.12 14.23 -20.42
CA TRP A 63 -9.49 13.72 -20.56
C TRP A 63 -9.59 12.69 -21.67
N ASP A 64 -9.05 13.02 -22.84
CA ASP A 64 -9.01 12.13 -23.99
C ASP A 64 -7.55 11.84 -24.38
N PRO A 65 -7.15 10.55 -24.53
CA PRO A 65 -7.97 9.34 -24.32
C PRO A 65 -7.89 8.76 -22.89
N TYR A 66 -7.02 9.26 -22.00
CA TYR A 66 -6.62 8.54 -20.78
C TYR A 66 -7.71 8.41 -19.73
N ILE A 67 -8.59 9.41 -19.58
CA ILE A 67 -9.71 9.36 -18.63
C ILE A 67 -10.95 8.78 -19.30
N SER A 68 -11.28 9.23 -20.53
CA SER A 68 -12.49 8.81 -21.25
C SER A 68 -12.43 7.37 -21.72
N GLN A 69 -11.24 6.88 -22.10
CA GLN A 69 -11.01 5.55 -22.65
C GLN A 69 -9.81 4.86 -21.97
N PRO A 70 -9.88 4.55 -20.65
CA PRO A 70 -8.72 4.07 -19.90
C PRO A 70 -8.16 2.72 -20.38
N PHE A 71 -8.90 2.02 -21.25
CA PHE A 71 -8.53 0.71 -21.82
C PHE A 71 -8.34 0.76 -23.33
N PHE A 72 -7.98 1.92 -23.93
CA PHE A 72 -7.60 1.95 -25.33
C PHE A 72 -6.31 1.14 -25.58
N ASP A 73 -6.18 0.56 -26.76
CA ASP A 73 -5.02 -0.24 -27.17
C ASP A 73 -4.69 0.07 -28.64
N GLU A 74 -3.61 0.76 -28.87
CA GLU A 74 -3.08 1.10 -30.20
C GLU A 74 -1.96 0.13 -30.64
N GLY A 75 -1.71 -0.88 -29.82
CA GLY A 75 -0.64 -1.86 -30.04
C GLY A 75 0.65 -1.53 -29.29
N GLY A 76 1.46 -2.55 -29.06
CA GLY A 76 2.72 -2.43 -28.33
C GLY A 76 2.54 -1.91 -26.91
N THR A 77 3.28 -0.84 -26.59
CA THR A 77 3.22 -0.16 -25.28
C THR A 77 2.26 1.04 -25.26
N SER A 78 1.71 1.46 -26.43
CA SER A 78 0.73 2.54 -26.55
C SER A 78 -0.66 2.06 -26.08
N LYS A 79 -0.84 2.03 -24.77
CA LYS A 79 -2.05 1.53 -24.12
C LYS A 79 -2.54 2.49 -23.05
N GLY A 80 -3.87 2.50 -22.84
CA GLY A 80 -4.50 3.28 -21.80
C GLY A 80 -4.03 2.91 -20.39
N LEU A 81 -4.16 3.84 -19.45
CA LEU A 81 -3.71 3.68 -18.07
C LEU A 81 -4.32 2.46 -17.37
N GLY A 82 -5.55 2.06 -17.74
CA GLY A 82 -6.18 0.85 -17.22
C GLY A 82 -5.39 -0.42 -17.54
N TRP A 83 -4.92 -0.56 -18.78
CA TRP A 83 -4.06 -1.67 -19.17
C TRP A 83 -2.69 -1.62 -18.50
N GLN A 84 -2.09 -0.44 -18.40
CA GLN A 84 -0.79 -0.25 -17.73
C GLN A 84 -0.88 -0.68 -16.25
N ILE A 85 -1.95 -0.29 -15.56
CA ILE A 85 -2.22 -0.72 -14.18
C ILE A 85 -2.40 -2.24 -14.07
N LEU A 86 -3.16 -2.86 -14.99
CA LEU A 86 -3.36 -4.30 -14.97
C LEU A 86 -2.05 -5.08 -15.17
N ILE A 87 -1.17 -4.61 -16.05
CA ILE A 87 0.16 -5.19 -16.25
C ILE A 87 0.97 -5.13 -14.95
N SER A 88 1.01 -3.96 -14.29
CA SER A 88 1.69 -3.80 -13.00
C SER A 88 1.09 -4.67 -11.91
N LEU A 89 -0.25 -4.76 -11.84
CA LEU A 89 -0.95 -5.59 -10.85
C LEU A 89 -0.69 -7.09 -11.04
N GLN A 90 -0.58 -7.58 -12.28
CA GLN A 90 -0.22 -8.98 -12.54
C GLN A 90 1.17 -9.31 -11.98
N ARG A 91 2.15 -8.43 -12.20
CA ARG A 91 3.51 -8.59 -11.67
C ARG A 91 3.53 -8.56 -10.15
N VAL A 92 2.79 -7.60 -9.56
CA VAL A 92 2.63 -7.52 -8.09
C VAL A 92 1.98 -8.78 -7.55
N ALA A 93 0.90 -9.27 -8.16
CA ALA A 93 0.22 -10.47 -7.70
C ALA A 93 1.17 -11.68 -7.65
N LEU A 94 2.02 -11.85 -8.67
CA LEU A 94 2.99 -12.93 -8.72
C LEU A 94 4.13 -12.74 -7.70
N GLY A 95 4.83 -11.61 -7.74
CA GLY A 95 6.00 -11.37 -6.87
C GLY A 95 5.61 -11.29 -5.39
N TYR A 96 4.53 -10.58 -5.07
CA TYR A 96 4.00 -10.48 -3.71
C TYR A 96 3.40 -11.81 -3.23
N GLY A 97 2.70 -12.56 -4.09
CA GLY A 97 2.17 -13.88 -3.76
C GLY A 97 3.29 -14.86 -3.38
N LEU A 98 4.36 -14.90 -4.17
CA LEU A 98 5.55 -15.70 -3.85
C LEU A 98 6.18 -15.25 -2.53
N ALA A 99 6.32 -13.92 -2.32
CA ALA A 99 6.85 -13.37 -1.08
C ALA A 99 5.98 -13.71 0.13
N ALA A 100 4.65 -13.73 -0.02
CA ALA A 100 3.73 -14.09 1.04
C ALA A 100 3.92 -15.55 1.47
N VAL A 101 3.97 -16.46 0.53
CA VAL A 101 4.15 -17.90 0.82
C VAL A 101 5.54 -18.14 1.44
N ALA A 102 6.61 -17.68 0.79
CA ALA A 102 7.98 -17.89 1.26
C ALA A 102 8.23 -17.16 2.60
N GLY A 103 7.75 -15.92 2.72
CA GLY A 103 7.93 -15.09 3.92
C GLY A 103 7.24 -15.67 5.16
N VAL A 104 6.01 -16.18 5.01
CA VAL A 104 5.31 -16.87 6.10
C VAL A 104 6.02 -18.17 6.47
N ALA A 105 6.46 -18.97 5.49
CA ALA A 105 7.17 -20.21 5.75
C ALA A 105 8.51 -19.97 6.47
N ILE A 106 9.35 -19.07 5.94
CA ILE A 106 10.63 -18.72 6.54
C ILE A 106 10.44 -18.08 7.92
N GLY A 107 9.53 -17.09 8.03
CA GLY A 107 9.19 -16.45 9.30
C GLY A 107 8.67 -17.44 10.34
N GLY A 108 7.89 -18.45 9.90
CA GLY A 108 7.45 -19.58 10.72
C GLY A 108 8.63 -20.37 11.30
N VAL A 109 9.57 -20.76 10.46
CA VAL A 109 10.79 -21.48 10.89
C VAL A 109 11.61 -20.65 11.89
N LEU A 110 11.82 -19.36 11.59
CA LEU A 110 12.61 -18.44 12.44
C LEU A 110 11.90 -18.14 13.77
N GLY A 111 10.57 -18.10 13.77
CA GLY A 111 9.78 -17.90 14.99
C GLY A 111 9.80 -19.13 15.91
N LEU A 112 9.62 -20.32 15.34
CA LEU A 112 9.61 -21.57 16.08
C LEU A 112 10.99 -22.02 16.58
N ASN A 113 12.06 -21.70 15.83
CA ASN A 113 13.43 -22.08 16.18
C ASN A 113 14.27 -20.85 16.56
N ARG A 114 14.46 -20.66 17.87
CA ARG A 114 15.24 -19.52 18.42
C ARG A 114 16.71 -19.51 17.98
N PHE A 115 17.31 -20.68 17.76
CA PHE A 115 18.71 -20.76 17.33
C PHE A 115 18.86 -20.25 15.91
N ILE A 116 18.05 -20.75 14.97
CA ILE A 116 18.06 -20.29 13.57
C ILE A 116 17.65 -18.81 13.50
N GLY A 117 16.63 -18.42 14.26
CA GLY A 117 16.16 -17.04 14.29
C GLY A 117 17.23 -16.04 14.72
N LYS A 118 17.96 -16.34 15.81
CA LYS A 118 19.06 -15.47 16.27
C LYS A 118 20.25 -15.47 15.30
N GLY A 119 20.56 -16.61 14.68
CA GLY A 119 21.69 -16.71 13.73
C GLY A 119 21.45 -15.95 12.44
N LEU A 120 20.20 -15.94 11.92
CA LEU A 120 19.86 -15.26 10.67
C LEU A 120 19.42 -13.80 10.85
N ASP A 121 19.14 -13.36 12.07
CA ASP A 121 18.70 -11.99 12.36
C ASP A 121 19.65 -10.92 11.78
N PRO A 122 20.99 -10.97 11.98
CA PRO A 122 21.88 -9.97 11.39
C PRO A 122 21.88 -9.99 9.86
N VAL A 123 21.74 -11.15 9.22
CA VAL A 123 21.65 -11.27 7.75
C VAL A 123 20.37 -10.61 7.25
N ILE A 124 19.24 -10.89 7.89
CA ILE A 124 17.97 -10.27 7.54
C ILE A 124 18.02 -8.75 7.72
N GLN A 125 18.64 -8.27 8.81
CA GLN A 125 18.78 -6.85 9.07
C GLN A 125 19.59 -6.14 7.98
N VAL A 126 20.67 -6.74 7.49
CA VAL A 126 21.46 -6.18 6.40
C VAL A 126 20.67 -6.21 5.09
N LEU A 127 20.12 -7.35 4.70
CA LEU A 127 19.47 -7.52 3.41
C LEU A 127 18.21 -6.66 3.24
N ARG A 128 17.43 -6.46 4.31
CA ARG A 128 16.22 -5.62 4.26
C ARG A 128 16.52 -4.12 4.07
N THR A 129 17.73 -3.66 4.36
CA THR A 129 18.12 -2.26 4.18
C THR A 129 18.60 -1.96 2.77
N VAL A 130 18.86 -2.99 1.95
CA VAL A 130 19.25 -2.81 0.54
C VAL A 130 18.08 -2.21 -0.24
N PRO A 131 18.27 -1.06 -0.92
CA PRO A 131 17.22 -0.46 -1.74
C PRO A 131 16.71 -1.45 -2.80
N PRO A 132 15.38 -1.54 -3.01
CA PRO A 132 14.78 -2.49 -3.97
C PRO A 132 15.40 -2.43 -5.36
N LEU A 133 15.61 -1.22 -5.89
CA LEU A 133 16.18 -1.01 -7.23
C LEU A 133 17.63 -1.47 -7.37
N ALA A 134 18.39 -1.59 -6.28
CA ALA A 134 19.74 -2.10 -6.34
C ALA A 134 19.78 -3.59 -6.73
N TRP A 135 18.68 -4.32 -6.52
CA TRP A 135 18.55 -5.72 -6.93
C TRP A 135 18.27 -5.90 -8.43
N PHE A 136 17.75 -4.85 -9.10
CA PHE A 136 17.31 -4.97 -10.48
C PHE A 136 18.43 -5.35 -11.47
N PRO A 137 19.63 -4.72 -11.47
CA PRO A 137 20.72 -5.12 -12.36
C PRO A 137 21.18 -6.56 -12.13
N ILE A 138 21.28 -6.98 -10.86
CA ILE A 138 21.70 -8.35 -10.51
C ILE A 138 20.66 -9.36 -10.99
N SER A 139 19.38 -9.04 -10.81
CA SER A 139 18.30 -9.90 -11.28
C SER A 139 18.27 -10.02 -12.81
N LEU A 140 18.57 -8.93 -13.55
CA LEU A 140 18.70 -8.97 -15.00
C LEU A 140 19.84 -9.88 -15.47
N MET A 141 20.97 -9.88 -14.76
CA MET A 141 22.08 -10.77 -15.07
C MET A 141 21.72 -12.25 -14.87
N VAL A 142 20.91 -12.54 -13.84
CA VAL A 142 20.51 -13.91 -13.49
C VAL A 142 19.37 -14.42 -14.38
N PHE A 143 18.30 -13.63 -14.53
CA PHE A 143 17.10 -14.06 -15.25
C PHE A 143 17.13 -13.78 -16.74
N GLN A 144 17.97 -12.83 -17.19
CA GLN A 144 18.08 -12.38 -18.59
C GLN A 144 16.73 -11.97 -19.20
N ASP A 145 15.77 -11.65 -18.36
CA ASP A 145 14.41 -11.23 -18.71
C ASP A 145 13.95 -10.12 -17.77
N ALA A 146 13.51 -9.00 -18.35
CA ALA A 146 13.12 -7.81 -17.61
C ALA A 146 11.85 -8.03 -16.76
N ASN A 147 10.92 -8.87 -17.24
CA ASN A 147 9.68 -9.13 -16.52
C ASN A 147 9.95 -9.98 -15.27
N SER A 148 10.71 -11.07 -15.40
CA SER A 148 11.13 -11.92 -14.27
C SER A 148 11.96 -11.13 -13.26
N SER A 149 12.82 -10.23 -13.73
CA SER A 149 13.63 -9.36 -12.88
C SER A 149 12.76 -8.40 -12.06
N ALA A 150 11.74 -7.81 -12.66
CA ALA A 150 10.79 -6.95 -11.96
C ALA A 150 9.99 -7.74 -10.89
N ILE A 151 9.54 -8.96 -11.23
CA ILE A 151 8.85 -9.84 -10.27
C ILE A 151 9.78 -10.20 -9.10
N PHE A 152 11.06 -10.46 -9.37
CA PHE A 152 12.05 -10.71 -8.31
C PHE A 152 12.25 -9.50 -7.40
N VAL A 153 12.31 -8.28 -7.95
CA VAL A 153 12.42 -7.05 -7.15
C VAL A 153 11.22 -6.87 -6.23
N ILE A 154 10.01 -7.17 -6.72
CA ILE A 154 8.80 -7.19 -5.88
C ILE A 154 8.95 -8.21 -4.75
N PHE A 155 9.35 -9.44 -5.10
CA PHE A 155 9.52 -10.55 -4.17
C PHE A 155 10.51 -10.20 -3.05
N ILE A 156 11.73 -9.77 -3.40
CA ILE A 156 12.79 -9.49 -2.42
C ILE A 156 12.45 -8.27 -1.55
N THR A 157 11.64 -7.33 -2.06
CA THR A 157 11.18 -6.17 -1.29
C THR A 157 10.09 -6.55 -0.29
N ALA A 158 9.13 -7.37 -0.72
CA ALA A 158 7.97 -7.72 0.07
C ALA A 158 8.24 -8.78 1.14
N ILE A 159 9.24 -9.63 0.95
CA ILE A 159 9.47 -10.80 1.79
C ILE A 159 9.86 -10.44 3.24
N TRP A 160 10.65 -9.38 3.43
CA TRP A 160 11.24 -9.05 4.74
C TRP A 160 10.22 -8.69 5.81
N PRO A 161 9.27 -7.77 5.58
CA PRO A 161 8.23 -7.47 6.57
C PRO A 161 7.38 -8.70 6.91
N ILE A 162 7.14 -9.60 5.94
CA ILE A 162 6.37 -10.82 6.18
C ILE A 162 7.14 -11.77 7.09
N ILE A 163 8.42 -12.03 6.80
CA ILE A 163 9.31 -12.86 7.64
C ILE A 163 9.33 -12.33 9.07
N ILE A 164 9.64 -11.03 9.21
CA ILE A 164 9.84 -10.42 10.53
C ILE A 164 8.55 -10.47 11.35
N ASN A 165 7.43 -10.03 10.78
CA ASN A 165 6.15 -10.02 11.50
C ASN A 165 5.67 -11.43 11.85
N THR A 166 5.84 -12.40 10.96
CA THR A 166 5.50 -13.80 11.24
C THR A 166 6.36 -14.35 12.38
N ALA A 167 7.66 -14.13 12.35
CA ALA A 167 8.57 -14.61 13.41
C ALA A 167 8.28 -13.92 14.75
N VAL A 168 8.02 -12.61 14.76
CA VAL A 168 7.61 -11.86 15.96
C VAL A 168 6.30 -12.41 16.50
N GLY A 169 5.28 -12.60 15.66
CA GLY A 169 3.97 -13.11 16.09
C GLY A 169 4.06 -14.48 16.80
N ILE A 170 4.97 -15.35 16.36
CA ILE A 170 5.18 -16.65 17.03
C ILE A 170 5.90 -16.46 18.38
N ARG A 171 6.87 -15.53 18.46
CA ARG A 171 7.63 -15.29 19.69
C ARG A 171 6.83 -14.57 20.77
N GLU A 172 5.85 -13.80 20.38
CA GLU A 172 4.95 -13.03 21.25
C GLU A 172 3.75 -13.85 21.77
N ILE A 173 3.67 -15.16 21.44
CA ILE A 173 2.62 -16.03 22.01
C ILE A 173 2.82 -16.12 23.53
N PRO A 174 1.80 -15.71 24.33
CA PRO A 174 1.88 -15.76 25.80
C PRO A 174 2.22 -17.16 26.31
N GLN A 175 3.05 -17.23 27.36
CA GLN A 175 3.47 -18.51 27.95
C GLN A 175 2.31 -19.34 28.45
N ASP A 176 1.20 -18.71 28.85
CA ASP A 176 -0.01 -19.41 29.33
C ASP A 176 -0.56 -20.38 28.29
N TYR A 177 -0.59 -19.99 27.01
CA TYR A 177 -1.00 -20.90 25.93
C TYR A 177 -0.06 -22.10 25.77
N THR A 178 1.23 -21.86 25.95
CA THR A 178 2.24 -22.94 25.92
C THR A 178 2.11 -23.88 27.13
N ASN A 179 1.80 -23.31 28.31
CA ASN A 179 1.57 -24.08 29.51
C ASN A 179 0.29 -24.94 29.39
N VAL A 180 -0.82 -24.37 28.93
CA VAL A 180 -2.06 -25.09 28.64
C VAL A 180 -1.81 -26.25 27.66
N ALA A 181 -1.09 -25.98 26.57
CA ALA A 181 -0.74 -27.02 25.58
C ALA A 181 0.05 -28.18 26.22
N ARG A 182 0.94 -27.86 27.15
CA ARG A 182 1.74 -28.87 27.89
C ARG A 182 0.89 -29.68 28.83
N VAL A 183 -0.04 -29.06 29.59
CA VAL A 183 -0.98 -29.75 30.48
C VAL A 183 -1.90 -30.67 29.68
N LEU A 184 -2.41 -30.23 28.54
CA LEU A 184 -3.24 -31.01 27.62
C LEU A 184 -2.45 -32.05 26.80
N ARG A 185 -1.13 -32.11 26.96
CA ARG A 185 -0.22 -33.00 26.22
C ARG A 185 -0.42 -32.97 24.71
N LEU A 186 -0.65 -31.75 24.15
CA LEU A 186 -0.85 -31.59 22.72
C LEU A 186 0.38 -32.06 21.92
N ARG A 187 0.13 -32.78 20.81
CA ARG A 187 1.16 -33.15 19.87
C ARG A 187 1.68 -31.88 19.16
N LYS A 188 2.93 -31.89 18.64
CA LYS A 188 3.53 -30.73 17.96
C LYS A 188 2.64 -30.17 16.85
N GLY A 189 2.01 -31.04 16.04
CA GLY A 189 1.09 -30.59 14.98
C GLY A 189 -0.18 -29.93 15.51
N GLU A 190 -0.77 -30.46 16.59
CA GLU A 190 -1.94 -29.87 17.26
C GLU A 190 -1.61 -28.52 17.88
N TYR A 191 -0.43 -28.39 18.52
CA TYR A 191 0.07 -27.13 19.03
C TYR A 191 0.21 -26.08 17.95
N ILE A 192 0.84 -26.43 16.81
CA ILE A 192 1.00 -25.51 15.67
C ILE A 192 -0.37 -25.10 15.11
N ARG A 193 -1.27 -26.05 14.85
CA ARG A 193 -2.55 -25.80 14.22
C ARG A 193 -3.52 -25.02 15.11
N ASN A 194 -3.58 -25.35 16.40
CA ASN A 194 -4.63 -24.85 17.30
C ASN A 194 -4.18 -23.63 18.12
N ILE A 195 -2.87 -23.39 18.25
CA ILE A 195 -2.34 -22.28 19.07
C ILE A 195 -1.47 -21.37 18.21
N VAL A 196 -0.40 -21.89 17.57
CA VAL A 196 0.56 -21.04 16.86
C VAL A 196 -0.09 -20.33 15.68
N ILE A 197 -0.76 -21.04 14.79
CA ILE A 197 -1.37 -20.45 13.59
C ILE A 197 -2.40 -19.38 13.99
N PRO A 198 -3.43 -19.65 14.81
CA PRO A 198 -4.42 -18.64 15.17
C PRO A 198 -3.83 -17.42 15.87
N ALA A 199 -2.87 -17.62 16.78
CA ALA A 199 -2.23 -16.53 17.50
C ALA A 199 -1.34 -15.66 16.59
N THR A 200 -0.75 -16.23 15.53
CA THR A 200 0.17 -15.53 14.63
C THR A 200 -0.55 -14.81 13.48
N VAL A 201 -1.75 -15.23 13.10
CA VAL A 201 -2.53 -14.64 11.98
C VAL A 201 -2.56 -13.10 12.00
N PRO A 202 -2.85 -12.41 13.12
CA PRO A 202 -2.87 -10.94 13.12
C PRO A 202 -1.52 -10.31 12.74
N TYR A 203 -0.42 -10.90 13.18
CA TYR A 203 0.94 -10.48 12.87
C TYR A 203 1.30 -10.74 11.41
N VAL A 204 0.92 -11.90 10.87
CA VAL A 204 1.09 -12.22 9.44
C VAL A 204 0.39 -11.18 8.59
N PHE A 205 -0.87 -10.84 8.90
CA PHE A 205 -1.60 -9.80 8.16
C PHE A 205 -1.01 -8.41 8.33
N THR A 206 -0.39 -8.10 9.46
CA THR A 206 0.39 -6.85 9.63
C THR A 206 1.58 -6.84 8.67
N GLY A 207 2.33 -7.93 8.60
CA GLY A 207 3.44 -8.10 7.66
C GLY A 207 2.98 -8.00 6.20
N LEU A 208 1.92 -8.70 5.83
CA LEU A 208 1.34 -8.67 4.49
C LEU A 208 0.89 -7.25 4.08
N ARG A 209 0.27 -6.52 4.99
CA ARG A 209 -0.20 -5.15 4.74
C ARG A 209 0.96 -4.17 4.50
N ILE A 210 2.02 -4.25 5.30
CA ILE A 210 3.23 -3.44 5.09
C ILE A 210 3.87 -3.79 3.74
N SER A 211 3.98 -5.08 3.46
CA SER A 211 4.63 -5.61 2.27
C SER A 211 3.92 -5.25 0.96
N VAL A 212 2.59 -5.22 0.93
CA VAL A 212 1.86 -4.89 -0.31
C VAL A 212 2.14 -3.46 -0.76
N GLY A 213 2.23 -2.52 0.19
CA GLY A 213 2.59 -1.13 -0.12
C GLY A 213 4.02 -1.02 -0.66
N LEU A 214 4.98 -1.72 -0.05
CA LEU A 214 6.37 -1.76 -0.52
C LEU A 214 6.49 -2.47 -1.89
N ALA A 215 5.76 -3.55 -2.12
CA ALA A 215 5.69 -4.25 -3.40
C ALA A 215 5.20 -3.34 -4.53
N TRP A 216 4.13 -2.56 -4.25
CA TRP A 216 3.58 -1.59 -5.19
C TRP A 216 4.56 -0.47 -5.53
N LEU A 217 5.25 0.09 -4.54
CA LEU A 217 6.29 1.08 -4.78
C LEU A 217 7.46 0.51 -5.59
N ALA A 218 7.87 -0.72 -5.27
CA ALA A 218 9.00 -1.38 -5.93
C ALA A 218 8.72 -1.65 -7.41
N ILE A 219 7.49 -2.09 -7.78
CA ILE A 219 7.17 -2.35 -9.19
C ILE A 219 7.12 -1.06 -10.01
N VAL A 220 6.51 0.01 -9.52
CA VAL A 220 6.47 1.29 -10.23
C VAL A 220 7.88 1.76 -10.55
N ALA A 221 8.80 1.68 -9.58
CA ALA A 221 10.19 2.07 -9.79
C ALA A 221 10.94 1.11 -10.74
N ALA A 222 10.71 -0.20 -10.66
CA ALA A 222 11.35 -1.18 -11.55
C ALA A 222 10.86 -1.04 -13.00
N GLU A 223 9.59 -0.71 -13.21
CA GLU A 223 9.00 -0.49 -14.54
C GLU A 223 9.53 0.76 -15.23
N MET A 224 10.01 1.76 -14.49
CA MET A 224 10.69 2.93 -15.09
C MET A 224 12.02 2.56 -15.75
N LEU A 225 12.62 1.43 -15.37
CA LEU A 225 13.91 0.97 -15.92
C LEU A 225 13.77 -0.01 -17.09
N LYS A 226 12.53 -0.39 -17.44
CA LYS A 226 12.26 -1.36 -18.50
C LYS A 226 11.20 -0.85 -19.49
N ALA A 227 11.30 -1.27 -20.76
CA ALA A 227 10.47 -0.75 -21.85
C ALA A 227 9.40 -1.75 -22.31
N ASP A 228 8.68 -2.42 -21.38
CA ASP A 228 7.69 -3.46 -21.72
C ASP A 228 6.30 -3.22 -21.10
N GLY A 229 5.98 -1.96 -20.79
CA GLY A 229 4.69 -1.55 -20.22
C GLY A 229 4.63 -1.62 -18.70
N GLY A 230 3.50 -1.17 -18.18
CA GLY A 230 3.23 -0.94 -16.76
C GLY A 230 3.14 0.55 -16.42
N ILE A 231 2.55 0.88 -15.28
CA ILE A 231 2.31 2.28 -14.92
C ILE A 231 3.60 3.07 -14.68
N GLY A 232 4.66 2.40 -14.21
CA GLY A 232 5.99 3.01 -14.06
C GLY A 232 6.62 3.32 -15.42
N TYR A 233 6.50 2.40 -16.39
CA TYR A 233 6.91 2.64 -17.76
C TYR A 233 6.17 3.84 -18.37
N PHE A 234 4.84 3.90 -18.21
CA PHE A 234 4.04 5.02 -18.70
C PHE A 234 4.54 6.38 -18.17
N ILE A 235 4.85 6.47 -16.87
CA ILE A 235 5.40 7.69 -16.26
C ILE A 235 6.73 8.07 -16.91
N TRP A 236 7.61 7.11 -17.11
CA TRP A 236 8.94 7.33 -17.70
C TRP A 236 8.86 7.69 -19.18
N ASP A 237 7.97 7.04 -19.92
CA ASP A 237 7.71 7.31 -21.33
C ASP A 237 7.16 8.72 -21.55
N ALA A 238 6.14 9.11 -20.77
CA ALA A 238 5.59 10.46 -20.78
C ALA A 238 6.65 11.53 -20.44
N TYR A 239 7.55 11.23 -19.49
CA TYR A 239 8.65 12.14 -19.15
C TYR A 239 9.63 12.33 -20.33
N ASN A 240 10.01 11.24 -21.00
CA ASN A 240 10.94 11.29 -22.13
C ASN A 240 10.31 11.88 -23.41
N ALA A 241 9.01 11.73 -23.60
CA ALA A 241 8.30 12.28 -24.74
C ALA A 241 8.30 13.82 -24.77
N GLY A 242 8.31 14.47 -23.59
CA GLY A 242 8.56 15.91 -23.47
C GLY A 242 7.53 16.82 -24.18
N GLY A 243 6.28 16.40 -24.30
CA GLY A 243 5.21 17.20 -24.90
C GLY A 243 4.50 18.12 -23.90
N ASP A 244 3.65 19.02 -24.39
CA ASP A 244 2.90 19.99 -23.58
C ASP A 244 2.01 19.32 -22.52
N SER A 245 1.45 18.13 -22.81
CA SER A 245 0.61 17.36 -21.92
C SER A 245 1.36 16.35 -21.04
N SER A 246 2.67 16.15 -21.26
CA SER A 246 3.48 15.14 -20.56
C SER A 246 3.42 15.29 -19.03
N SER A 247 3.56 16.51 -18.53
CA SER A 247 3.47 16.78 -17.09
C SER A 247 2.09 16.43 -16.52
N SER A 248 1.02 16.69 -17.26
CA SER A 248 -0.36 16.34 -16.88
C SER A 248 -0.58 14.82 -16.90
N GLN A 249 -0.02 14.09 -17.86
CA GLN A 249 -0.07 12.62 -17.92
C GLN A 249 0.67 11.98 -16.76
N ILE A 250 1.86 12.48 -16.40
CA ILE A 250 2.63 12.03 -15.25
C ILE A 250 1.84 12.24 -13.96
N MET A 251 1.25 13.43 -13.78
CA MET A 251 0.44 13.74 -12.61
C MET A 251 -0.79 12.84 -12.49
N LEU A 252 -1.48 12.59 -13.60
CA LEU A 252 -2.59 11.64 -13.64
C LEU A 252 -2.13 10.24 -13.23
N ALA A 253 -1.02 9.74 -13.79
CA ALA A 253 -0.47 8.44 -13.45
C ALA A 253 -0.09 8.33 -11.96
N ILE A 254 0.51 9.37 -11.37
CA ILE A 254 0.81 9.43 -9.93
C ILE A 254 -0.46 9.33 -9.09
N LEU A 255 -1.55 10.01 -9.47
CA LEU A 255 -2.83 9.88 -8.80
C LEU A 255 -3.38 8.45 -8.86
N TYR A 256 -3.30 7.80 -10.03
CA TYR A 256 -3.69 6.39 -10.18
C TYR A 256 -2.81 5.46 -9.34
N VAL A 257 -1.50 5.68 -9.28
CA VAL A 257 -0.58 4.93 -8.40
C VAL A 257 -1.03 5.03 -6.94
N GLY A 258 -1.37 6.23 -6.48
CA GLY A 258 -1.87 6.44 -5.12
C GLY A 258 -3.20 5.73 -4.85
N MET A 259 -4.16 5.82 -5.79
CA MET A 259 -5.47 5.16 -5.67
C MET A 259 -5.34 3.63 -5.64
N VAL A 260 -4.54 3.06 -6.54
CA VAL A 260 -4.31 1.61 -6.58
C VAL A 260 -3.59 1.13 -5.32
N GLY A 261 -2.57 1.86 -4.85
CA GLY A 261 -1.87 1.54 -3.60
C GLY A 261 -2.82 1.54 -2.40
N LEU A 262 -3.71 2.54 -2.30
CA LEU A 262 -4.76 2.58 -1.28
C LEU A 262 -5.73 1.39 -1.39
N ALA A 263 -6.15 1.04 -2.62
CA ALA A 263 -7.05 -0.09 -2.85
C ALA A 263 -6.41 -1.42 -2.40
N LEU A 264 -5.13 -1.64 -2.73
CA LEU A 264 -4.36 -2.81 -2.30
C LEU A 264 -4.23 -2.88 -0.77
N ASP A 265 -3.90 -1.76 -0.09
CA ASP A 265 -3.85 -1.70 1.37
C ASP A 265 -5.20 -2.07 2.00
N ARG A 266 -6.30 -1.52 1.47
CA ARG A 266 -7.65 -1.80 1.95
C ARG A 266 -8.07 -3.25 1.72
N LEU A 267 -7.68 -3.82 0.57
CA LEU A 267 -7.95 -5.22 0.24
C LEU A 267 -7.28 -6.16 1.24
N VAL A 268 -5.98 -5.98 1.49
CA VAL A 268 -5.24 -6.82 2.45
C VAL A 268 -5.78 -6.63 3.87
N ALA A 269 -6.10 -5.40 4.27
CA ALA A 269 -6.72 -5.12 5.57
C ALA A 269 -8.10 -5.76 5.71
N TRP A 270 -8.89 -5.82 4.65
CA TRP A 270 -10.18 -6.50 4.62
C TRP A 270 -10.03 -8.02 4.75
N LEU A 271 -9.12 -8.62 3.96
CA LEU A 271 -8.80 -10.05 4.06
C LEU A 271 -8.37 -10.44 5.48
N GLY A 272 -7.51 -9.64 6.11
CA GLY A 272 -7.09 -9.86 7.50
C GLY A 272 -8.25 -9.88 8.49
N ARG A 273 -9.23 -8.97 8.32
CA ARG A 273 -10.43 -8.94 9.17
C ARG A 273 -11.34 -10.15 8.97
N VAL A 274 -11.49 -10.61 7.73
CA VAL A 274 -12.31 -11.79 7.41
C VAL A 274 -11.70 -13.05 8.03
N VAL A 275 -10.38 -13.25 7.83
CA VAL A 275 -9.67 -14.42 8.36
C VAL A 275 -9.64 -14.41 9.89
N ALA A 276 -9.40 -13.26 10.52
CA ALA A 276 -9.39 -13.14 11.97
C ALA A 276 -10.78 -13.38 12.61
N ARG A 277 -11.87 -13.11 11.90
CA ARG A 277 -13.24 -13.38 12.37
C ARG A 277 -13.65 -14.85 12.21
N GLY A 278 -13.18 -15.52 11.18
CA GLY A 278 -13.47 -16.93 10.93
C GLY A 278 -12.76 -17.90 11.89
N GLY A 279 -11.79 -17.43 12.66
CA GLY A 279 -11.08 -18.22 13.68
C GLY A 279 -11.67 -18.12 15.09
N ARG A 280 -12.80 -17.46 15.26
CA ARG A 280 -13.61 -17.46 16.50
C ARG A 280 -14.82 -18.34 16.29
#